data_e2240fce70a6048ea754b559165758b4
#
_entry.id   e2240fce70a6048ea754b559165758b4
#
_cell.length_a   1.000
_cell.length_b   1.000
_cell.length_c   1.000
_cell.angle_alpha   90.00
_cell.angle_beta   90.00
_cell.angle_gamma   90.00
#
_symmetry.space_group_name_H-M   'P 1'
#
loop_
_entity.id
_entity.type
_entity.pdbx_description
1 polymer ?
#
loop_
_entity_poly.entity_id
_entity_poly.type
_entity_poly.pdbx_seq_one_letter_code
_entity_poly.pdbx_strand_id
1 'polypeptide(L)'
;GCIQKKKRPYVIVSNESGIINSTIITLMPLTHVIKKTYLPVHECIAAESDNGLNKFSMILGEQPQTVSKNEIIRKFGNVTNKEHRRLINKVCFNTFFYGEDIDWREVLA
;
A
#
# COMPACT_ATOMS: atom_id res chain seq x y z
N GLY A 1 -5.66 3.66 6.21
CA GLY A 1 -6.18 2.51 6.97
C GLY A 1 -6.05 1.20 6.22
N CYS A 2 -6.32 0.12 6.91
CA CYS A 2 -6.36 -1.20 6.30
C CYS A 2 -7.80 -1.55 5.94
N ILE A 3 -8.01 -2.00 4.70
CA ILE A 3 -9.34 -2.30 4.17
C ILE A 3 -9.35 -3.66 3.48
N GLN A 4 -10.53 -4.16 3.25
CA GLN A 4 -10.76 -5.38 2.48
C GLN A 4 -11.46 -5.03 1.16
N LYS A 5 -10.90 -5.52 0.06
CA LYS A 5 -11.49 -5.49 -1.26
C LYS A 5 -11.48 -6.92 -1.78
N LYS A 6 -12.64 -7.48 -2.15
CA LYS A 6 -12.80 -8.90 -2.45
C LYS A 6 -12.30 -9.73 -1.24
N LYS A 7 -11.38 -10.67 -1.44
CA LYS A 7 -10.87 -11.54 -0.36
C LYS A 7 -9.48 -11.15 0.14
N ARG A 8 -8.98 -9.96 -0.22
CA ARG A 8 -7.60 -9.57 0.06
C ARG A 8 -7.54 -8.30 0.91
N PRO A 9 -6.61 -8.21 1.86
CA PRO A 9 -6.35 -6.97 2.58
C PRO A 9 -5.49 -6.01 1.74
N TYR A 10 -5.72 -4.72 1.94
CA TYR A 10 -5.00 -3.64 1.30
C TYR A 10 -4.69 -2.55 2.32
N VAL A 11 -3.64 -1.80 2.07
CA VAL A 11 -3.38 -0.55 2.80
C VAL A 11 -3.73 0.63 1.89
N ILE A 12 -4.47 1.60 2.45
CA ILE A 12 -4.78 2.85 1.75
C ILE A 12 -3.55 3.73 1.81
N VAL A 13 -3.09 4.19 0.64
CA VAL A 13 -1.92 5.05 0.52
C VAL A 13 -2.26 6.46 0.05
N SER A 14 -3.51 6.74 -0.31
CA SER A 14 -3.99 8.09 -0.55
C SER A 14 -3.94 8.90 0.74
N ASN A 15 -3.61 10.18 0.65
CA ASN A 15 -3.67 11.04 1.82
C ASN A 15 -5.11 11.29 2.26
N GLU A 16 -5.29 11.72 3.52
CA GLU A 16 -6.61 11.89 4.12
C GLU A 16 -7.51 12.87 3.38
N SER A 17 -6.96 13.99 2.92
CA SER A 17 -7.70 14.96 2.10
C SER A 17 -8.22 14.34 0.82
N GLY A 18 -7.41 13.53 0.13
CA GLY A 18 -7.82 12.82 -1.07
C GLY A 18 -8.96 11.84 -0.79
N ILE A 19 -8.89 11.13 0.35
CA ILE A 19 -9.92 10.17 0.75
C ILE A 19 -11.28 10.87 0.99
N ILE A 20 -11.27 12.01 1.67
CA ILE A 20 -12.50 12.73 2.03
C ILE A 20 -13.18 13.32 0.80
N ASN A 21 -12.40 13.91 -0.09
CA ASN A 21 -12.91 14.73 -1.19
C ASN A 21 -12.99 14.02 -2.54
N SER A 22 -12.60 12.76 -2.63
CA SER A 22 -12.61 12.00 -3.87
C SER A 22 -13.48 10.76 -3.77
N THR A 23 -14.03 10.35 -4.90
CA THR A 23 -14.74 9.07 -5.03
C THR A 23 -13.79 7.90 -5.26
N ILE A 24 -12.51 8.17 -5.45
CA ILE A 24 -11.48 7.16 -5.70
C ILE A 24 -10.41 7.22 -4.63
N ILE A 25 -9.75 6.09 -4.41
CA ILE A 25 -8.61 5.96 -3.49
C ILE A 25 -7.52 5.11 -4.11
N THR A 26 -6.30 5.30 -3.64
CA THR A 26 -5.15 4.49 -4.05
C THR A 26 -4.80 3.51 -2.96
N LEU A 27 -4.62 2.25 -3.35
CA LEU A 27 -4.36 1.11 -2.47
C LEU A 27 -3.12 0.36 -2.90
N MET A 28 -2.50 -0.34 -1.93
CA MET A 28 -1.47 -1.34 -2.21
C MET A 28 -1.87 -2.66 -1.54
N PRO A 29 -1.75 -3.80 -2.26
CA PRO A 29 -2.09 -5.10 -1.68
C PRO A 29 -1.16 -5.47 -0.54
N LEU A 30 -1.69 -6.22 0.42
CA LEU A 30 -0.93 -6.86 1.49
C LEU A 30 -0.97 -8.37 1.29
N THR A 31 0.16 -9.04 1.52
CA THR A 31 0.24 -10.49 1.44
C THR A 31 0.96 -11.06 2.66
N HIS A 32 0.51 -12.21 3.16
CA HIS A 32 1.25 -12.94 4.19
C HIS A 32 2.31 -13.88 3.61
N VAL A 33 2.39 -13.98 2.28
CA VAL A 33 3.44 -14.74 1.59
C VAL A 33 4.63 -13.81 1.39
N ILE A 34 5.65 -13.96 2.24
CA ILE A 34 6.79 -13.05 2.28
C ILE A 34 7.87 -13.52 1.32
N LYS A 35 8.11 -12.74 0.27
CA LYS A 35 9.10 -13.03 -0.76
C LYS A 35 9.79 -11.75 -1.23
N LYS A 36 11.03 -11.88 -1.71
CA LYS A 36 11.77 -10.77 -2.32
C LYS A 36 11.80 -9.51 -1.46
N THR A 37 12.10 -9.69 -0.17
CA THR A 37 12.15 -8.60 0.82
C THR A 37 13.25 -7.57 0.51
N TYR A 38 14.17 -7.89 -0.39
CA TYR A 38 15.22 -6.99 -0.84
C TYR A 38 14.74 -5.91 -1.81
N LEU A 39 13.55 -6.05 -2.38
CA LEU A 39 13.01 -5.03 -3.31
C LEU A 39 12.63 -3.78 -2.53
N PRO A 40 13.00 -2.57 -3.02
CA PRO A 40 12.71 -1.33 -2.31
C PRO A 40 11.20 -1.00 -2.21
N VAL A 41 10.37 -1.66 -3.00
CA VAL A 41 8.90 -1.52 -2.95
C VAL A 41 8.23 -2.56 -2.05
N HIS A 42 9.01 -3.44 -1.40
CA HIS A 42 8.49 -4.42 -0.45
C HIS A 42 8.93 -4.06 0.96
N GLU A 43 7.98 -3.86 1.86
CA GLU A 43 8.22 -3.69 3.29
C GLU A 43 7.16 -4.45 4.06
N CYS A 44 7.53 -4.92 5.26
CA CYS A 44 6.64 -5.75 6.05
C CYS A 44 6.13 -5.00 7.28
N ILE A 45 4.89 -5.24 7.64
CA ILE A 45 4.28 -4.71 8.85
C ILE A 45 3.71 -5.86 9.68
N ALA A 46 3.89 -5.75 11.01
CA ALA A 46 3.39 -6.74 11.95
C ALA A 46 1.88 -6.62 12.12
N ALA A 47 1.22 -7.74 12.43
CA ALA A 47 -0.17 -7.72 12.85
C ALA A 47 -0.28 -7.07 14.23
N GLU A 48 -1.14 -6.06 14.33
CA GLU A 48 -1.41 -5.33 15.57
C GLU A 48 -2.91 -5.11 15.72
N SER A 49 -3.37 -4.89 16.96
CA SER A 49 -4.80 -4.66 17.21
C SER A 49 -5.33 -3.46 16.44
N ASP A 50 -4.54 -2.39 16.32
CA ASP A 50 -4.96 -1.16 15.66
C ASP A 50 -5.09 -1.30 14.14
N ASN A 51 -4.17 -2.03 13.52
CA ASN A 51 -4.22 -2.20 12.06
C ASN A 51 -5.17 -3.33 11.62
N GLY A 52 -5.57 -4.19 12.53
CA GLY A 52 -6.54 -5.25 12.28
C GLY A 52 -6.04 -6.41 11.44
N LEU A 53 -4.75 -6.45 11.10
CA LEU A 53 -4.17 -7.57 10.36
C LEU A 53 -4.08 -8.81 11.24
N ASN A 54 -4.30 -9.97 10.66
CA ASN A 54 -4.22 -11.24 11.36
C ASN A 54 -2.81 -11.84 11.35
N LYS A 55 -1.99 -11.44 10.40
CA LYS A 55 -0.66 -12.01 10.17
C LYS A 55 0.33 -10.92 9.78
N PHE A 56 1.61 -11.17 10.06
CA PHE A 56 2.72 -10.41 9.51
C PHE A 56 2.57 -10.35 7.99
N SER A 57 2.56 -9.16 7.43
CA SER A 57 2.20 -8.93 6.03
C SER A 57 3.22 -8.07 5.32
N MET A 58 3.38 -8.33 4.03
CA MET A 58 4.25 -7.55 3.16
C MET A 58 3.40 -6.67 2.22
N ILE A 59 3.79 -5.41 2.09
CA ILE A 59 3.17 -4.48 1.16
C ILE A 59 3.74 -4.75 -0.23
N LEU A 60 2.87 -4.91 -1.21
CA LEU A 60 3.24 -5.08 -2.62
C LEU A 60 3.19 -3.72 -3.31
N GLY A 61 4.23 -2.93 -3.12
CA GLY A 61 4.30 -1.55 -3.63
C GLY A 61 4.38 -1.45 -5.15
N GLU A 62 4.76 -2.52 -5.85
CA GLU A 62 4.76 -2.56 -7.31
C GLU A 62 3.37 -2.78 -7.91
N GLN A 63 2.35 -2.98 -7.08
CA GLN A 63 0.98 -3.23 -7.51
C GLN A 63 0.00 -2.18 -6.98
N PRO A 64 0.29 -0.87 -7.10
CA PRO A 64 -0.67 0.13 -6.64
C PRO A 64 -1.92 0.08 -7.51
N GLN A 65 -3.08 0.31 -6.89
CA GLN A 65 -4.37 0.31 -7.57
C GLN A 65 -5.13 1.56 -7.20
N THR A 66 -5.75 2.20 -8.18
CA THR A 66 -6.72 3.26 -7.95
C THR A 66 -8.11 2.68 -8.15
N VAL A 67 -8.94 2.73 -7.12
CA VAL A 67 -10.25 2.10 -7.12
C VAL A 67 -11.32 3.08 -6.68
N SER A 68 -12.57 2.78 -7.04
CA SER A 68 -13.73 3.50 -6.51
C SER A 68 -13.94 3.12 -5.04
N LYS A 69 -14.30 4.09 -4.20
CA LYS A 69 -14.61 3.83 -2.78
C LYS A 69 -15.67 2.75 -2.58
N ASN A 70 -16.61 2.60 -3.51
CA ASN A 70 -17.68 1.61 -3.39
C ASN A 70 -17.21 0.17 -3.59
N GLU A 71 -15.98 -0.04 -4.04
CA GLU A 71 -15.38 -1.38 -4.15
C GLU A 71 -14.85 -1.90 -2.81
N ILE A 72 -14.78 -1.04 -1.80
CA ILE A 72 -14.28 -1.42 -0.47
C ILE A 72 -15.39 -2.17 0.27
N ILE A 73 -15.09 -3.40 0.71
CA ILE A 73 -16.03 -4.21 1.47
C ILE A 73 -16.13 -3.72 2.92
N ARG A 74 -14.97 -3.47 3.54
CA ARG A 74 -14.91 -2.96 4.92
C ARG A 74 -13.54 -2.37 5.23
N LYS A 75 -13.52 -1.45 6.20
CA LYS A 75 -12.30 -1.00 6.86
C LYS A 75 -12.17 -1.78 8.17
N PHE A 76 -11.02 -2.40 8.42
CA PHE A 76 -10.82 -3.20 9.63
C PHE A 76 -9.72 -2.67 10.54
N GLY A 77 -9.05 -1.59 10.20
CA GLY A 77 -8.05 -1.00 11.07
C GLY A 77 -7.40 0.26 10.56
N ASN A 78 -6.56 0.83 11.41
CA ASN A 78 -5.72 1.98 11.10
C ASN A 78 -4.27 1.67 11.46
N VAL A 79 -3.34 2.18 10.67
CA VAL A 79 -1.92 2.06 10.96
C VAL A 79 -1.54 3.23 11.88
N THR A 80 -1.38 2.95 13.17
CA THR A 80 -1.00 3.93 14.20
C THR A 80 0.48 3.82 14.59
N ASN A 81 1.11 2.69 14.33
CA ASN A 81 2.52 2.46 14.60
C ASN A 81 3.37 3.37 13.71
N LYS A 82 4.20 4.22 14.33
CA LYS A 82 5.03 5.19 13.61
C LYS A 82 6.04 4.53 12.68
N GLU A 83 6.61 3.41 13.08
CA GLU A 83 7.55 2.66 12.24
C GLU A 83 6.85 2.07 11.03
N HIS A 84 5.65 1.50 11.21
CA HIS A 84 4.84 1.01 10.08
C HIS A 84 4.49 2.14 9.11
N ARG A 85 4.12 3.31 9.64
CA ARG A 85 3.82 4.48 8.80
C ARG A 85 5.05 4.94 8.01
N ARG A 86 6.23 4.93 8.65
CA ARG A 86 7.49 5.23 7.98
C ARG A 86 7.76 4.24 6.84
N LEU A 87 7.55 2.95 7.07
CA LEU A 87 7.74 1.92 6.06
C LEU A 87 6.76 2.07 4.88
N ILE A 88 5.51 2.39 5.17
CA ILE A 88 4.51 2.67 4.12
C ILE A 88 4.94 3.89 3.29
N ASN A 89 5.38 4.96 3.94
CA ASN A 89 5.86 6.16 3.24
C ASN A 89 7.08 5.85 2.38
N LYS A 90 7.99 5.02 2.87
CA LYS A 90 9.16 4.57 2.11
C LYS A 90 8.75 3.81 0.86
N VAL A 91 7.80 2.89 0.97
CA VAL A 91 7.26 2.15 -0.18
C VAL A 91 6.64 3.09 -1.19
N CYS A 92 5.81 4.03 -0.74
CA CYS A 92 5.19 5.04 -1.61
C CYS A 92 6.24 5.88 -2.32
N PHE A 93 7.27 6.33 -1.61
CA PHE A 93 8.36 7.10 -2.19
C PHE A 93 9.05 6.28 -3.30
N ASN A 94 9.39 5.03 -3.02
CA ASN A 94 10.08 4.17 -3.98
C ASN A 94 9.21 3.78 -5.18
N THR A 95 7.89 3.73 -5.00
CA THR A 95 6.94 3.37 -6.06
C THR A 95 6.63 4.56 -6.97
N PHE A 96 6.41 5.74 -6.39
CA PHE A 96 5.85 6.88 -7.12
C PHE A 96 6.85 7.98 -7.43
N PHE A 97 7.99 8.02 -6.73
CA PHE A 97 8.97 9.07 -6.96
C PHE A 97 9.80 8.81 -8.21
N TYR A 98 9.79 9.78 -9.09
CA TYR A 98 10.56 9.76 -10.32
C TYR A 98 11.79 10.66 -10.15
N GLY A 99 12.83 10.09 -9.54
CA GLY A 99 14.01 10.88 -9.13
C GLY A 99 15.22 10.79 -10.04
N GLU A 100 15.17 9.96 -11.09
CA GLU A 100 16.31 9.76 -11.98
C GLU A 100 15.88 9.79 -13.44
N ASP A 101 16.85 10.09 -14.31
CA ASP A 101 16.61 10.05 -15.73
C ASP A 101 16.37 8.61 -16.18
N ILE A 102 15.34 8.44 -16.99
CA ILE A 102 14.99 7.14 -17.56
C ILE A 102 15.22 7.19 -19.07
N ASP A 103 15.86 6.17 -19.61
CA ASP A 103 15.91 5.98 -21.05
C ASP A 103 14.57 5.37 -21.50
N TRP A 104 13.70 6.22 -22.03
CA TRP A 104 12.38 5.83 -22.49
C TRP A 104 12.39 4.79 -23.61
N ARG A 105 13.46 4.74 -24.38
CA ARG A 105 13.64 3.72 -25.42
C ARG A 105 13.77 2.35 -24.81
N GLU A 106 14.48 2.27 -23.66
CA GLU A 106 14.65 1.04 -22.92
C GLU A 106 13.33 0.59 -22.28
N VAL A 107 12.58 1.52 -21.70
CA VAL A 107 11.30 1.25 -21.03
C VAL A 107 10.22 0.83 -22.03
N LEU A 108 10.17 1.45 -23.21
CA LEU A 108 9.11 1.23 -24.19
C LEU A 108 9.47 0.23 -25.28
N ALA A 109 10.64 -0.36 -25.19
CA ALA A 109 11.11 -1.34 -26.18
C ALA A 109 10.26 -2.63 -26.22
#